data_26477ee26781713b905d6d8fe474db40
#
_entry.id   26477ee26781713b905d6d8fe474db40
#
_cell.length_a   1.000
_cell.length_b   1.000
_cell.length_c   1.000
_cell.angle_alpha   90.00
_cell.angle_beta   90.00
_cell.angle_gamma   90.00
#
_symmetry.space_group_name_H-M   'P 1'
#
loop_
_entity.id
_entity.type
_entity.pdbx_description
1 polymer ?
#
loop_
_entity_poly.entity_id
_entity_poly.type
_entity_poly.pdbx_seq_one_letter_code
_entity_poly.pdbx_strand_id
1 'polypeptide(L)'
;MSIAPERIVPPDLMDVYTKVDGGQRLSLEDGVRLWEHPNLTAVAHMANIVRERKHGPKTFFVRNQHINYTNICNKFCKFCSFYAKKGGPDPYEMSIEEVKRRLEWHKDAEITEVHMVGGINPRLPYQYYMDLVRAVKESLPGVHVKAFTAIEIEEIARVGKVSHEQALRDLIEAGLDSLPGGGIEVLSDRVHRELFGRKLDGEGWKSVARAAAKLGLTQYATLLYGHIETTYERVDHLRQLRELQDETGHFVCFTPLSFHPEATDLEHIQGPTGFTDLRAIAVSRLMLDNFDHIKSFWIMNTPEVTQAALWFGADDADGLVHEYEITYKDGEFGNKKQVLNYANMVRMIEEAGRVPVERDSLYREIVRDAQPGSRGRTLTPVAVVR
;
A
#
# COMPACT_ATOMS: atom_id res chain seq x y z
N MET A 1 16.44 22.73 22.87
CA MET A 1 15.20 23.19 23.56
C MET A 1 14.05 22.53 22.83
N SER A 2 13.27 21.65 23.51
CA SER A 2 12.03 21.13 22.91
C SER A 2 11.02 22.29 22.82
N ILE A 3 10.34 22.40 21.69
CA ILE A 3 9.25 23.35 21.52
C ILE A 3 8.11 22.85 22.40
N ALA A 4 7.57 23.73 23.28
CA ALA A 4 6.43 23.38 24.11
C ALA A 4 5.23 22.95 23.23
N PRO A 5 4.57 21.80 23.52
CA PRO A 5 3.49 21.27 22.70
C PRO A 5 2.39 22.29 22.37
N GLU A 6 2.07 23.17 23.29
CA GLU A 6 1.05 24.21 23.19
C GLU A 6 1.32 25.25 22.09
N ARG A 7 2.57 25.28 21.57
CA ARG A 7 2.94 26.15 20.45
C ARG A 7 2.62 25.54 19.08
N ILE A 8 2.41 24.22 19.03
CA ILE A 8 2.15 23.45 17.79
C ILE A 8 0.75 22.89 17.80
N VAL A 9 0.32 22.33 18.92
CA VAL A 9 -0.98 21.67 19.09
C VAL A 9 -1.99 22.67 19.65
N PRO A 10 -3.11 22.92 18.96
CA PRO A 10 -4.13 23.83 19.45
C PRO A 10 -4.87 23.24 20.66
N PRO A 11 -5.48 24.07 21.51
CA PRO A 11 -6.12 23.63 22.76
C PRO A 11 -7.17 22.54 22.59
N ASP A 12 -7.91 22.57 21.49
CA ASP A 12 -8.98 21.62 21.17
C ASP A 12 -8.46 20.25 20.65
N LEU A 13 -7.16 20.09 20.47
CA LEU A 13 -6.51 18.80 20.20
C LEU A 13 -5.57 18.35 21.33
N MET A 14 -5.45 19.10 22.41
CA MET A 14 -4.49 18.80 23.47
C MET A 14 -4.80 17.48 24.20
N ASP A 15 -6.06 17.11 24.30
CA ASP A 15 -6.49 15.83 24.85
C ASP A 15 -6.03 14.66 23.97
N VAL A 16 -6.15 14.80 22.64
CA VAL A 16 -5.67 13.80 21.68
C VAL A 16 -4.14 13.73 21.70
N TYR A 17 -3.46 14.89 21.76
CA TYR A 17 -2.01 14.94 21.91
C TYR A 17 -1.54 14.17 23.14
N THR A 18 -2.20 14.37 24.29
CA THR A 18 -1.86 13.68 25.54
C THR A 18 -1.98 12.16 25.40
N LYS A 19 -3.01 11.67 24.70
CA LYS A 19 -3.17 10.24 24.39
C LYS A 19 -2.01 9.74 23.51
N VAL A 20 -1.68 10.47 22.45
CA VAL A 20 -0.59 10.11 21.51
C VAL A 20 0.75 10.11 22.23
N ASP A 21 1.03 11.14 23.02
CA ASP A 21 2.27 11.25 23.78
C ASP A 21 2.40 10.16 24.85
N GLY A 22 1.30 9.80 25.49
CA GLY A 22 1.21 8.68 26.42
C GLY A 22 1.15 7.29 25.77
N GLY A 23 1.18 7.18 24.44
CA GLY A 23 1.06 5.90 23.72
C GLY A 23 -0.32 5.23 23.87
N GLN A 24 -1.35 6.00 24.14
CA GLN A 24 -2.70 5.50 24.31
C GLN A 24 -3.41 5.38 22.95
N ARG A 25 -4.22 4.34 22.80
CA ARG A 25 -5.02 4.09 21.61
C ARG A 25 -6.11 5.17 21.43
N LEU A 26 -6.20 5.71 20.23
CA LEU A 26 -7.21 6.70 19.86
C LEU A 26 -8.57 6.04 19.60
N SER A 27 -9.65 6.75 19.96
CA SER A 27 -11.01 6.36 19.64
C SER A 27 -11.38 6.69 18.19
N LEU A 28 -12.54 6.19 17.72
CA LEU A 28 -13.11 6.55 16.43
C LEU A 28 -13.37 8.07 16.35
N GLU A 29 -13.89 8.64 17.40
CA GLU A 29 -14.19 10.08 17.50
C GLU A 29 -12.91 10.93 17.45
N ASP A 30 -11.84 10.49 18.12
CA ASP A 30 -10.52 11.14 18.03
C ASP A 30 -10.03 11.14 16.56
N GLY A 31 -10.17 10.01 15.85
CA GLY A 31 -9.78 9.89 14.46
C GLY A 31 -10.58 10.79 13.54
N VAL A 32 -11.92 10.91 13.74
CA VAL A 32 -12.77 11.82 12.97
C VAL A 32 -12.39 13.27 13.24
N ARG A 33 -12.17 13.66 14.51
CA ARG A 33 -11.68 15.01 14.87
C ARG A 33 -10.36 15.34 14.17
N LEU A 34 -9.39 14.40 14.18
CA LEU A 34 -8.10 14.59 13.51
C LEU A 34 -8.25 14.73 11.99
N TRP A 35 -9.17 13.98 11.39
CA TRP A 35 -9.42 14.08 9.97
C TRP A 35 -10.05 15.41 9.58
N GLU A 36 -10.97 15.94 10.36
CA GLU A 36 -11.72 17.17 10.06
C GLU A 36 -10.99 18.44 10.54
N HIS A 37 -10.01 18.30 11.45
CA HIS A 37 -9.33 19.45 12.01
C HIS A 37 -8.55 20.26 10.97
N PRO A 38 -8.71 21.60 10.92
CA PRO A 38 -8.08 22.45 9.89
C PRO A 38 -6.55 22.52 10.04
N ASN A 39 -6.00 22.40 11.26
CA ASN A 39 -4.56 22.48 11.50
C ASN A 39 -3.87 21.12 11.19
N LEU A 40 -3.59 20.89 9.91
CA LEU A 40 -2.91 19.67 9.46
C LEU A 40 -1.49 19.54 10.04
N THR A 41 -0.81 20.66 10.33
CA THR A 41 0.54 20.64 10.91
C THR A 41 0.55 20.05 12.31
N ALA A 42 -0.47 20.33 13.13
CA ALA A 42 -0.62 19.72 14.45
C ALA A 42 -0.86 18.20 14.34
N VAL A 43 -1.70 17.78 13.40
CA VAL A 43 -1.94 16.34 13.13
C VAL A 43 -0.64 15.65 12.67
N ALA A 44 0.09 16.29 11.77
CA ALA A 44 1.39 15.80 11.29
C ALA A 44 2.42 15.66 12.43
N HIS A 45 2.50 16.66 13.31
CA HIS A 45 3.40 16.62 14.46
C HIS A 45 3.13 15.40 15.34
N MET A 46 1.87 15.15 15.68
CA MET A 46 1.47 13.98 16.46
C MET A 46 1.81 12.66 15.73
N ALA A 47 1.53 12.59 14.43
CA ALA A 47 1.86 11.40 13.62
C ALA A 47 3.36 11.16 13.53
N ASN A 48 4.15 12.23 13.39
CA ASN A 48 5.61 12.12 13.38
C ASN A 48 6.18 11.64 14.72
N ILE A 49 5.61 12.03 15.86
CA ILE A 49 6.00 11.50 17.19
C ILE A 49 5.86 9.97 17.21
N VAL A 50 4.74 9.44 16.74
CA VAL A 50 4.51 7.99 16.70
C VAL A 50 5.49 7.32 15.74
N ARG A 51 5.70 7.90 14.56
CA ARG A 51 6.66 7.41 13.54
C ARG A 51 8.08 7.37 14.09
N GLU A 52 8.54 8.45 14.75
CA GLU A 52 9.88 8.55 15.34
C GLU A 52 10.09 7.51 16.46
N ARG A 53 9.07 7.21 17.26
CA ARG A 53 9.13 6.17 18.30
C ARG A 53 9.32 4.78 17.72
N LYS A 54 8.70 4.51 16.55
CA LYS A 54 8.78 3.19 15.90
C LYS A 54 10.08 3.00 15.12
N HIS A 55 10.52 4.00 14.37
CA HIS A 55 11.56 3.82 13.34
C HIS A 55 12.74 4.81 13.44
N GLY A 56 12.67 5.79 14.36
CA GLY A 56 13.71 6.82 14.44
C GLY A 56 13.84 7.59 13.11
N PRO A 57 15.06 7.83 12.60
CA PRO A 57 15.24 8.55 11.34
C PRO A 57 15.08 7.66 10.08
N LYS A 58 14.92 6.35 10.22
CA LYS A 58 14.90 5.41 9.09
C LYS A 58 13.68 5.62 8.21
N THR A 59 13.88 5.56 6.91
CA THR A 59 12.81 5.49 5.90
C THR A 59 13.11 4.34 4.96
N PHE A 60 12.14 3.44 4.84
CA PHE A 60 12.27 2.21 4.10
C PHE A 60 11.87 2.37 2.63
N PHE A 61 12.52 1.59 1.76
CA PHE A 61 12.14 1.41 0.37
C PHE A 61 12.52 0.01 -0.12
N VAL A 62 11.92 -0.45 -1.22
CA VAL A 62 12.12 -1.80 -1.77
C VAL A 62 12.47 -1.77 -3.25
N ARG A 63 13.26 -2.73 -3.72
CA ARG A 63 13.42 -2.97 -5.17
C ARG A 63 12.36 -3.96 -5.63
N ASN A 64 11.30 -3.44 -6.23
CA ASN A 64 10.16 -4.23 -6.65
C ASN A 64 9.87 -4.10 -8.13
N GLN A 65 9.29 -5.16 -8.69
CA GLN A 65 8.69 -5.18 -10.01
C GLN A 65 7.22 -5.53 -9.89
N HIS A 66 6.37 -4.82 -10.63
CA HIS A 66 4.95 -5.14 -10.73
C HIS A 66 4.66 -5.96 -11.98
N ILE A 67 3.81 -6.96 -11.85
CA ILE A 67 3.26 -7.76 -12.95
C ILE A 67 1.73 -7.71 -12.85
N ASN A 68 1.12 -7.00 -13.78
CA ASN A 68 -0.33 -6.97 -13.91
C ASN A 68 -0.73 -7.97 -15.01
N TYR A 69 -0.94 -9.23 -14.62
CA TYR A 69 -1.02 -10.37 -15.55
C TYR A 69 -2.29 -10.39 -16.42
N THR A 70 -3.33 -9.64 -16.08
CA THR A 70 -4.53 -9.44 -16.89
C THR A 70 -5.31 -8.20 -16.47
N ASN A 71 -5.92 -7.50 -17.42
CA ASN A 71 -6.88 -6.44 -17.16
C ASN A 71 -8.34 -6.87 -17.44
N ILE A 72 -8.56 -8.11 -17.84
CA ILE A 72 -9.91 -8.67 -18.00
C ILE A 72 -10.49 -8.87 -16.61
N CYS A 73 -11.65 -8.23 -16.32
CA CYS A 73 -12.28 -8.27 -15.00
C CYS A 73 -13.80 -8.32 -15.11
N ASN A 74 -14.45 -9.19 -14.31
CA ASN A 74 -15.90 -9.33 -14.25
C ASN A 74 -16.56 -8.57 -13.07
N LYS A 75 -15.79 -7.77 -12.32
CA LYS A 75 -16.29 -7.04 -11.14
C LYS A 75 -16.86 -5.67 -11.47
N PHE A 76 -16.37 -5.02 -12.54
CA PHE A 76 -16.88 -3.73 -13.04
C PHE A 76 -16.94 -2.64 -11.96
N CYS A 77 -15.89 -2.49 -11.17
CA CYS A 77 -15.81 -1.47 -10.14
C CYS A 77 -15.82 -0.06 -10.75
N LYS A 78 -16.68 0.82 -10.28
CA LYS A 78 -16.87 2.17 -10.85
C LYS A 78 -15.63 3.06 -10.71
N PHE A 79 -14.78 2.81 -9.73
CA PHE A 79 -13.54 3.57 -9.48
C PHE A 79 -12.33 3.09 -10.30
N CYS A 80 -12.46 1.99 -11.04
CA CYS A 80 -11.31 1.32 -11.66
C CYS A 80 -11.14 1.74 -13.13
N SER A 81 -9.99 2.34 -13.46
CA SER A 81 -9.59 2.65 -14.84
C SER A 81 -8.82 1.51 -15.50
N PHE A 82 -8.39 0.50 -14.74
CA PHE A 82 -7.50 -0.56 -15.22
C PHE A 82 -8.22 -1.64 -16.04
N TYR A 83 -9.46 -2.01 -15.67
CA TYR A 83 -10.13 -3.12 -16.35
C TYR A 83 -10.53 -2.77 -17.79
N ALA A 84 -10.41 -3.77 -18.69
CA ALA A 84 -10.81 -3.63 -20.07
C ALA A 84 -12.34 -3.44 -20.20
N LYS A 85 -12.76 -2.24 -20.63
CA LYS A 85 -14.15 -1.87 -20.93
C LYS A 85 -14.24 -1.27 -22.32
N LYS A 86 -15.47 -1.16 -22.88
CA LYS A 86 -15.68 -0.52 -24.17
C LYS A 86 -15.20 0.94 -24.14
N GLY A 87 -14.23 1.27 -25.00
CA GLY A 87 -13.60 2.59 -25.05
C GLY A 87 -12.48 2.80 -24.03
N GLY A 88 -12.15 1.78 -23.22
CA GLY A 88 -11.02 1.74 -22.31
C GLY A 88 -9.81 0.97 -22.89
N PRO A 89 -8.89 0.51 -22.03
CA PRO A 89 -7.70 -0.22 -22.47
C PRO A 89 -8.07 -1.54 -23.16
N ASP A 90 -7.23 -1.96 -24.13
CA ASP A 90 -7.40 -3.24 -24.80
C ASP A 90 -7.30 -4.41 -23.82
N PRO A 91 -8.16 -5.44 -23.97
CA PRO A 91 -8.10 -6.60 -23.09
C PRO A 91 -6.84 -7.42 -23.34
N TYR A 92 -6.17 -7.83 -22.26
CA TYR A 92 -5.05 -8.75 -22.34
C TYR A 92 -5.06 -9.75 -21.18
N GLU A 93 -4.42 -10.89 -21.43
CA GLU A 93 -3.97 -11.85 -20.42
C GLU A 93 -2.59 -12.35 -20.80
N MET A 94 -1.66 -12.37 -19.87
CA MET A 94 -0.29 -12.80 -20.12
C MET A 94 -0.21 -14.32 -20.08
N SER A 95 0.51 -14.92 -21.02
CA SER A 95 0.97 -16.30 -20.88
C SER A 95 2.09 -16.38 -19.82
N ILE A 96 2.36 -17.57 -19.31
CA ILE A 96 3.46 -17.80 -18.37
C ILE A 96 4.80 -17.41 -19.01
N GLU A 97 4.97 -17.67 -20.31
CA GLU A 97 6.16 -17.28 -21.08
C GLU A 97 6.30 -15.76 -21.17
N GLU A 98 5.21 -15.03 -21.31
CA GLU A 98 5.21 -13.57 -21.30
C GLU A 98 5.66 -13.03 -19.95
N VAL A 99 5.15 -13.59 -18.86
CA VAL A 99 5.55 -13.21 -17.49
C VAL A 99 7.06 -13.47 -17.30
N LYS A 100 7.57 -14.66 -17.65
CA LYS A 100 9.00 -14.98 -17.57
C LYS A 100 9.85 -13.98 -18.38
N ARG A 101 9.40 -13.62 -19.58
CA ARG A 101 10.11 -12.63 -20.42
C ARG A 101 10.15 -11.25 -19.76
N ARG A 102 9.07 -10.78 -19.14
CA ARG A 102 9.05 -9.49 -18.41
C ARG A 102 9.96 -9.50 -17.20
N LEU A 103 10.02 -10.60 -16.46
CA LEU A 103 10.95 -10.75 -15.34
C LEU A 103 12.41 -10.69 -15.79
N GLU A 104 12.73 -11.30 -16.95
CA GLU A 104 14.06 -11.28 -17.53
C GLU A 104 14.55 -9.87 -17.92
N TRP A 105 13.63 -8.95 -18.32
CA TRP A 105 14.01 -7.58 -18.65
C TRP A 105 14.62 -6.80 -17.49
N HIS A 106 14.32 -7.19 -16.26
CA HIS A 106 14.75 -6.50 -15.04
C HIS A 106 15.64 -7.36 -14.13
N LYS A 107 16.16 -8.48 -14.63
CA LYS A 107 16.99 -9.40 -13.83
C LYS A 107 18.20 -8.74 -13.18
N ASP A 108 18.79 -7.74 -13.85
CA ASP A 108 19.97 -7.01 -13.37
C ASP A 108 19.61 -5.87 -12.40
N ALA A 109 18.32 -5.63 -12.15
CA ALA A 109 17.87 -4.58 -11.23
C ALA A 109 17.88 -5.02 -9.75
N GLU A 110 18.39 -6.24 -9.49
CA GLU A 110 18.48 -6.81 -8.11
C GLU A 110 17.13 -6.77 -7.38
N ILE A 111 16.05 -7.14 -8.08
CA ILE A 111 14.68 -7.16 -7.56
C ILE A 111 14.59 -8.07 -6.33
N THR A 112 13.98 -7.57 -5.26
CA THR A 112 13.75 -8.32 -4.02
C THR A 112 12.29 -8.69 -3.81
N GLU A 113 11.38 -8.00 -4.52
CA GLU A 113 9.93 -8.25 -4.47
C GLU A 113 9.33 -8.24 -5.88
N VAL A 114 8.53 -9.25 -6.20
CA VAL A 114 7.60 -9.20 -7.35
C VAL A 114 6.18 -9.06 -6.81
N HIS A 115 5.50 -7.99 -7.21
CA HIS A 115 4.12 -7.70 -6.83
C HIS A 115 3.19 -8.04 -7.99
N MET A 116 2.28 -8.99 -7.80
CA MET A 116 1.35 -9.42 -8.84
C MET A 116 -0.10 -9.20 -8.43
N VAL A 117 -0.81 -8.39 -9.21
CA VAL A 117 -2.27 -8.22 -9.10
C VAL A 117 -2.86 -8.09 -10.51
N GLY A 118 -4.09 -8.55 -10.69
CA GLY A 118 -4.76 -8.50 -11.99
C GLY A 118 -6.26 -8.29 -11.87
N GLY A 119 -6.91 -8.20 -13.03
CA GLY A 119 -8.36 -8.26 -13.12
C GLY A 119 -8.89 -9.65 -12.73
N ILE A 120 -10.15 -9.70 -12.32
CA ILE A 120 -10.81 -10.97 -12.02
C ILE A 120 -11.32 -11.57 -13.34
N ASN A 121 -10.44 -12.36 -13.96
CA ASN A 121 -10.71 -13.00 -15.25
C ASN A 121 -11.30 -14.40 -15.02
N PRO A 122 -12.60 -14.60 -15.27
CA PRO A 122 -13.28 -15.87 -15.00
C PRO A 122 -12.87 -17.03 -15.94
N ARG A 123 -12.04 -16.75 -16.96
CA ARG A 123 -11.58 -17.76 -17.94
C ARG A 123 -10.27 -18.40 -17.55
N LEU A 124 -9.51 -17.79 -16.62
CA LEU A 124 -8.22 -18.34 -16.19
C LEU A 124 -8.45 -19.61 -15.37
N PRO A 125 -7.80 -20.72 -15.71
CA PRO A 125 -7.92 -21.96 -14.93
C PRO A 125 -7.20 -21.86 -13.60
N TYR A 126 -7.62 -22.66 -12.62
CA TYR A 126 -7.00 -22.71 -11.28
C TYR A 126 -5.48 -22.88 -11.34
N GLN A 127 -5.01 -23.79 -12.19
CA GLN A 127 -3.59 -24.10 -12.32
C GLN A 127 -2.75 -22.90 -12.80
N TYR A 128 -3.33 -21.99 -13.59
CA TYR A 128 -2.63 -20.80 -14.09
C TYR A 128 -2.05 -19.96 -12.94
N TYR A 129 -2.77 -19.80 -11.84
CA TYR A 129 -2.32 -18.98 -10.72
C TYR A 129 -1.12 -19.62 -9.99
N MET A 130 -1.08 -20.95 -9.87
CA MET A 130 0.05 -21.68 -9.31
C MET A 130 1.28 -21.58 -10.24
N ASP A 131 1.05 -21.73 -11.55
CA ASP A 131 2.11 -21.65 -12.56
C ASP A 131 2.70 -20.22 -12.66
N LEU A 132 1.85 -19.20 -12.44
CA LEU A 132 2.26 -17.80 -12.37
C LEU A 132 3.25 -17.57 -11.21
N VAL A 133 2.94 -18.08 -10.02
CA VAL A 133 3.82 -17.99 -8.84
C VAL A 133 5.12 -18.77 -9.05
N ARG A 134 5.03 -20.01 -9.56
CA ARG A 134 6.22 -20.82 -9.88
C ARG A 134 7.13 -20.16 -10.90
N ALA A 135 6.54 -19.55 -11.94
CA ALA A 135 7.30 -18.84 -12.96
C ALA A 135 8.17 -17.72 -12.38
N VAL A 136 7.65 -16.98 -11.39
CA VAL A 136 8.42 -15.95 -10.70
C VAL A 136 9.57 -16.57 -9.90
N LYS A 137 9.31 -17.62 -9.12
CA LYS A 137 10.35 -18.30 -8.31
C LYS A 137 11.44 -18.95 -9.17
N GLU A 138 11.08 -19.48 -10.35
CA GLU A 138 12.02 -20.04 -11.31
C GLU A 138 12.87 -18.97 -11.98
N SER A 139 12.26 -17.83 -12.36
CA SER A 139 12.97 -16.75 -13.06
C SER A 139 13.86 -15.93 -12.13
N LEU A 140 13.44 -15.71 -10.89
CA LEU A 140 14.14 -14.91 -9.89
C LEU A 140 14.24 -15.70 -8.56
N PRO A 141 15.17 -16.66 -8.46
CA PRO A 141 15.33 -17.44 -7.23
C PRO A 141 15.60 -16.55 -6.01
N GLY A 142 14.84 -16.79 -4.93
CA GLY A 142 14.97 -16.02 -3.69
C GLY A 142 14.14 -14.72 -3.63
N VAL A 143 13.52 -14.30 -4.74
CA VAL A 143 12.61 -13.14 -4.73
C VAL A 143 11.36 -13.42 -3.89
N HIS A 144 10.88 -12.39 -3.20
CA HIS A 144 9.61 -12.44 -2.47
C HIS A 144 8.43 -12.24 -3.43
N VAL A 145 7.48 -13.18 -3.42
CA VAL A 145 6.26 -13.10 -4.23
C VAL A 145 5.11 -12.56 -3.38
N LYS A 146 4.73 -11.32 -3.63
CA LYS A 146 3.57 -10.66 -3.06
C LYS A 146 2.45 -10.63 -4.11
N ALA A 147 1.46 -11.49 -3.98
CA ALA A 147 0.47 -11.65 -5.03
C ALA A 147 -0.94 -11.90 -4.51
N PHE A 148 -1.90 -11.56 -5.36
CA PHE A 148 -3.33 -11.84 -5.24
C PHE A 148 -4.01 -11.14 -4.06
N THR A 149 -4.84 -10.16 -4.37
CA THR A 149 -5.75 -9.55 -3.40
C THR A 149 -6.77 -10.58 -2.88
N ALA A 150 -7.44 -10.28 -1.79
CA ALA A 150 -8.49 -11.17 -1.26
C ALA A 150 -9.58 -11.48 -2.28
N ILE A 151 -9.85 -10.54 -3.22
CA ILE A 151 -10.84 -10.73 -4.29
C ILE A 151 -10.34 -11.74 -5.33
N GLU A 152 -9.04 -11.75 -5.60
CA GLU A 152 -8.42 -12.75 -6.47
C GLU A 152 -8.41 -14.12 -5.78
N ILE A 153 -8.11 -14.19 -4.48
CA ILE A 153 -8.18 -15.45 -3.69
C ILE A 153 -9.59 -16.05 -3.72
N GLU A 154 -10.63 -15.21 -3.57
CA GLU A 154 -12.03 -15.63 -3.73
C GLU A 154 -12.28 -16.26 -5.12
N GLU A 155 -11.81 -15.61 -6.19
CA GLU A 155 -11.98 -16.15 -7.55
C GLU A 155 -11.18 -17.43 -7.77
N ILE A 156 -9.93 -17.49 -7.28
CA ILE A 156 -9.08 -18.69 -7.36
C ILE A 156 -9.78 -19.86 -6.65
N ALA A 157 -10.28 -19.66 -5.45
CA ALA A 157 -11.02 -20.66 -4.70
C ALA A 157 -12.29 -21.11 -5.44
N ARG A 158 -13.04 -20.16 -6.02
CA ARG A 158 -14.25 -20.43 -6.80
C ARG A 158 -13.96 -21.29 -8.05
N VAL A 159 -12.92 -20.95 -8.80
CA VAL A 159 -12.51 -21.69 -10.01
C VAL A 159 -12.00 -23.06 -9.65
N GLY A 160 -11.21 -23.18 -8.60
CA GLY A 160 -10.68 -24.46 -8.07
C GLY A 160 -11.75 -25.31 -7.39
N LYS A 161 -12.93 -24.75 -7.06
CA LYS A 161 -13.98 -25.38 -6.24
C LYS A 161 -13.44 -25.86 -4.89
N VAL A 162 -12.58 -25.06 -4.28
CA VAL A 162 -11.93 -25.30 -2.99
C VAL A 162 -12.24 -24.19 -2.00
N SER A 163 -11.88 -24.37 -0.73
CA SER A 163 -11.96 -23.29 0.26
C SER A 163 -10.86 -22.23 0.04
N HIS A 164 -11.02 -21.03 0.60
CA HIS A 164 -9.95 -20.02 0.62
C HIS A 164 -8.67 -20.58 1.26
N GLU A 165 -8.79 -21.32 2.35
CA GLU A 165 -7.64 -21.93 3.04
C GLU A 165 -6.91 -22.91 2.11
N GLN A 166 -7.63 -23.74 1.35
CA GLN A 166 -7.00 -24.67 0.41
C GLN A 166 -6.34 -23.95 -0.77
N ALA A 167 -7.00 -22.94 -1.35
CA ALA A 167 -6.41 -22.14 -2.41
C ALA A 167 -5.12 -21.44 -1.95
N LEU A 168 -5.11 -20.90 -0.73
CA LEU A 168 -3.92 -20.29 -0.14
C LEU A 168 -2.80 -21.32 0.11
N ARG A 169 -3.11 -22.53 0.58
CA ARG A 169 -2.12 -23.60 0.74
C ARG A 169 -1.44 -23.96 -0.57
N ASP A 170 -2.22 -24.14 -1.63
CA ASP A 170 -1.70 -24.50 -2.95
C ASP A 170 -0.84 -23.38 -3.53
N LEU A 171 -1.21 -22.11 -3.29
CA LEU A 171 -0.41 -20.95 -3.67
C LEU A 171 0.88 -20.84 -2.85
N ILE A 172 0.84 -21.10 -1.56
CA ILE A 172 2.04 -21.16 -0.69
C ILE A 172 2.98 -22.26 -1.16
N GLU A 173 2.48 -23.44 -1.48
CA GLU A 173 3.26 -24.53 -2.04
C GLU A 173 3.89 -24.16 -3.38
N ALA A 174 3.19 -23.36 -4.19
CA ALA A 174 3.74 -22.80 -5.43
C ALA A 174 4.81 -21.72 -5.21
N GLY A 175 4.89 -21.11 -4.00
CA GLY A 175 5.88 -20.11 -3.63
C GLY A 175 5.32 -18.73 -3.30
N LEU A 176 4.02 -18.58 -3.03
CA LEU A 176 3.44 -17.33 -2.54
C LEU A 176 3.96 -17.00 -1.14
N ASP A 177 4.46 -15.76 -0.95
CA ASP A 177 5.05 -15.34 0.34
C ASP A 177 4.17 -14.33 1.10
N SER A 178 3.35 -13.53 0.42
CA SER A 178 2.46 -12.56 1.09
C SER A 178 1.30 -12.09 0.22
N LEU A 179 0.27 -11.49 0.85
CA LEU A 179 -0.86 -10.87 0.18
C LEU A 179 -0.75 -9.33 0.16
N PRO A 180 -1.07 -8.65 -0.97
CA PRO A 180 -0.88 -7.19 -1.14
C PRO A 180 -1.95 -6.32 -0.47
N GLY A 181 -3.03 -6.87 0.07
CA GLY A 181 -4.00 -6.14 0.89
C GLY A 181 -5.07 -5.32 0.16
N GLY A 182 -5.01 -5.19 -1.14
CA GLY A 182 -6.03 -4.46 -1.93
C GLY A 182 -7.37 -5.19 -2.04
N GLY A 183 -8.30 -4.56 -2.74
CA GLY A 183 -9.58 -5.18 -3.13
C GLY A 183 -10.78 -4.82 -2.27
N ILE A 184 -10.61 -4.35 -1.04
CA ILE A 184 -11.73 -3.92 -0.19
C ILE A 184 -12.06 -2.43 -0.36
N GLU A 185 -11.11 -1.63 -0.70
CA GLU A 185 -11.13 -0.18 -0.82
C GLU A 185 -11.53 0.51 0.49
N VAL A 186 -12.79 0.36 0.92
CA VAL A 186 -13.31 0.83 2.22
C VAL A 186 -14.19 -0.25 2.83
N LEU A 187 -13.99 -0.56 4.10
CA LEU A 187 -14.86 -1.45 4.90
C LEU A 187 -16.18 -0.73 5.27
N SER A 188 -17.02 -0.49 4.27
CA SER A 188 -18.33 0.12 4.38
C SER A 188 -19.31 -0.56 3.42
N ASP A 189 -20.39 -1.11 3.96
CA ASP A 189 -21.43 -1.77 3.17
C ASP A 189 -22.11 -0.80 2.18
N ARG A 190 -22.22 0.49 2.56
CA ARG A 190 -22.79 1.51 1.67
C ARG A 190 -21.88 1.71 0.47
N VAL A 191 -20.59 1.97 0.69
CA VAL A 191 -19.59 2.16 -0.38
C VAL A 191 -19.49 0.92 -1.24
N HIS A 192 -19.48 -0.26 -0.62
CA HIS A 192 -19.46 -1.53 -1.34
C HIS A 192 -20.63 -1.66 -2.31
N ARG A 193 -21.87 -1.45 -1.86
CA ARG A 193 -23.05 -1.55 -2.73
C ARG A 193 -23.05 -0.55 -3.87
N GLU A 194 -22.54 0.65 -3.64
CA GLU A 194 -22.55 1.72 -4.64
C GLU A 194 -21.47 1.58 -5.70
N LEU A 195 -20.26 1.12 -5.32
CA LEU A 195 -19.10 1.13 -6.21
C LEU A 195 -18.73 -0.24 -6.80
N PHE A 196 -18.93 -1.31 -6.05
CA PHE A 196 -18.37 -2.62 -6.43
C PHE A 196 -19.17 -3.82 -5.92
N GLY A 197 -20.50 -3.72 -5.92
CA GLY A 197 -21.41 -4.73 -5.38
C GLY A 197 -21.31 -6.16 -5.91
N ARG A 198 -20.42 -6.41 -6.90
CA ARG A 198 -20.10 -7.76 -7.40
C ARG A 198 -18.83 -8.35 -6.79
N LYS A 199 -18.14 -7.59 -5.96
CA LYS A 199 -16.96 -8.06 -5.22
C LYS A 199 -17.37 -8.75 -3.93
N LEU A 200 -16.41 -9.43 -3.34
CA LEU A 200 -16.44 -9.90 -1.97
C LEU A 200 -16.71 -8.70 -1.03
N ASP A 201 -17.63 -8.85 -0.10
CA ASP A 201 -17.95 -7.81 0.88
C ASP A 201 -16.88 -7.71 2.00
N GLY A 202 -17.10 -6.81 2.95
CA GLY A 202 -16.13 -6.58 4.03
C GLY A 202 -15.89 -7.81 4.90
N GLU A 203 -16.92 -8.57 5.23
CA GLU A 203 -16.77 -9.79 6.04
C GLU A 203 -16.10 -10.92 5.26
N GLY A 204 -16.42 -11.05 3.99
CA GLY A 204 -15.73 -11.99 3.11
C GLY A 204 -14.24 -11.65 2.97
N TRP A 205 -13.89 -10.36 2.80
CA TRP A 205 -12.49 -9.91 2.77
C TRP A 205 -11.76 -10.25 4.08
N LYS A 206 -12.37 -9.97 5.23
CA LYS A 206 -11.81 -10.32 6.56
C LYS A 206 -11.68 -11.84 6.73
N SER A 207 -12.60 -12.63 6.16
CA SER A 207 -12.52 -14.09 6.18
C SER A 207 -11.28 -14.60 5.44
N VAL A 208 -10.96 -14.04 4.26
CA VAL A 208 -9.73 -14.37 3.52
C VAL A 208 -8.50 -13.96 4.34
N ALA A 209 -8.51 -12.77 4.94
CA ALA A 209 -7.40 -12.29 5.78
C ALA A 209 -7.16 -13.20 6.99
N ARG A 210 -8.22 -13.68 7.66
CA ARG A 210 -8.11 -14.67 8.76
C ARG A 210 -7.56 -16.01 8.28
N ALA A 211 -8.00 -16.47 7.10
CA ALA A 211 -7.49 -17.71 6.53
C ALA A 211 -5.99 -17.59 6.19
N ALA A 212 -5.55 -16.46 5.64
CA ALA A 212 -4.15 -16.19 5.37
C ALA A 212 -3.31 -16.14 6.66
N ALA A 213 -3.79 -15.44 7.70
CA ALA A 213 -3.13 -15.36 9.00
C ALA A 213 -2.99 -16.75 9.66
N LYS A 214 -4.03 -17.58 9.60
CA LYS A 214 -3.98 -18.98 10.11
C LYS A 214 -2.89 -19.82 9.45
N LEU A 215 -2.54 -19.50 8.20
CA LEU A 215 -1.45 -20.16 7.46
C LEU A 215 -0.09 -19.48 7.64
N GLY A 216 -0.01 -18.43 8.46
CA GLY A 216 1.22 -17.70 8.71
C GLY A 216 1.63 -16.73 7.59
N LEU A 217 0.74 -16.46 6.61
CA LEU A 217 1.03 -15.51 5.54
C LEU A 217 1.08 -14.07 6.05
N THR A 218 2.13 -13.38 5.71
CA THR A 218 2.25 -11.93 5.86
C THR A 218 1.25 -11.20 4.95
N GLN A 219 0.64 -10.15 5.46
CA GLN A 219 -0.37 -9.38 4.77
C GLN A 219 -0.06 -7.89 4.81
N TYR A 220 -0.56 -7.20 3.81
CA TYR A 220 -0.62 -5.75 3.73
C TYR A 220 -2.09 -5.32 3.80
N ALA A 221 -2.35 -4.06 4.10
CA ALA A 221 -3.69 -3.51 4.08
C ALA A 221 -3.70 -2.14 3.36
N THR A 222 -4.82 -1.77 2.77
CA THR A 222 -4.99 -0.53 2.01
C THR A 222 -6.30 0.15 2.34
N LEU A 223 -6.38 1.44 2.08
CA LEU A 223 -7.60 2.23 2.01
C LEU A 223 -7.55 3.01 0.69
N LEU A 224 -8.55 2.89 -0.16
CA LEU A 224 -8.77 3.83 -1.26
C LEU A 224 -9.65 4.99 -0.74
N TYR A 225 -9.12 6.20 -0.75
CA TYR A 225 -9.83 7.38 -0.23
C TYR A 225 -9.99 8.47 -1.30
N GLY A 226 -11.00 9.34 -1.10
CA GLY A 226 -11.25 10.50 -1.95
C GLY A 226 -12.28 10.27 -3.05
N HIS A 227 -13.11 9.20 -2.94
CA HIS A 227 -14.22 8.94 -3.84
C HIS A 227 -15.57 9.33 -3.18
N ILE A 228 -16.42 8.37 -2.80
CA ILE A 228 -17.75 8.64 -2.23
C ILE A 228 -17.84 8.39 -0.72
N GLU A 229 -16.79 7.90 -0.12
CA GLU A 229 -16.75 7.59 1.31
C GLU A 229 -16.76 8.87 2.16
N THR A 230 -17.36 8.79 3.33
CA THR A 230 -17.37 9.86 4.33
C THR A 230 -16.11 9.79 5.21
N THR A 231 -15.83 10.88 5.94
CA THR A 231 -14.78 10.89 6.97
C THR A 231 -14.97 9.77 7.98
N TYR A 232 -16.21 9.56 8.43
CA TYR A 232 -16.52 8.49 9.37
C TYR A 232 -16.13 7.12 8.80
N GLU A 233 -16.52 6.81 7.57
CA GLU A 233 -16.24 5.53 6.93
C GLU A 233 -14.73 5.29 6.72
N ARG A 234 -13.94 6.34 6.43
CA ARG A 234 -12.47 6.26 6.37
C ARG A 234 -11.88 5.85 7.72
N VAL A 235 -12.29 6.55 8.77
CA VAL A 235 -11.77 6.30 10.12
C VAL A 235 -12.25 4.96 10.68
N ASP A 236 -13.50 4.59 10.40
CA ASP A 236 -14.05 3.30 10.80
C ASP A 236 -13.35 2.13 10.08
N HIS A 237 -12.97 2.31 8.82
CA HIS A 237 -12.13 1.34 8.11
C HIS A 237 -10.79 1.11 8.84
N LEU A 238 -10.12 2.19 9.27
CA LEU A 238 -8.87 2.07 10.04
C LEU A 238 -9.11 1.36 11.39
N ARG A 239 -10.21 1.68 12.08
CA ARG A 239 -10.61 0.99 13.30
C ARG A 239 -10.81 -0.50 13.08
N GLN A 240 -11.57 -0.88 12.04
CA GLN A 240 -11.83 -2.28 11.71
C GLN A 240 -10.55 -3.05 11.32
N LEU A 241 -9.62 -2.43 10.59
CA LEU A 241 -8.31 -3.02 10.28
C LEU A 241 -7.46 -3.20 11.54
N ARG A 242 -7.47 -2.22 12.44
CA ARG A 242 -6.77 -2.30 13.72
C ARG A 242 -7.29 -3.46 14.57
N GLU A 243 -8.61 -3.65 14.65
CA GLU A 243 -9.22 -4.77 15.35
C GLU A 243 -8.85 -6.13 14.72
N LEU A 244 -8.84 -6.20 13.38
CA LEU A 244 -8.41 -7.40 12.67
C LEU A 244 -6.91 -7.68 12.88
N GLN A 245 -6.08 -6.65 13.00
CA GLN A 245 -4.67 -6.79 13.36
C GLN A 245 -4.49 -7.26 14.81
N ASP A 246 -5.30 -6.77 15.76
CA ASP A 246 -5.30 -7.26 17.14
C ASP A 246 -5.66 -8.76 17.19
N GLU A 247 -6.57 -9.20 16.30
CA GLU A 247 -6.99 -10.60 16.20
C GLU A 247 -5.91 -11.48 15.54
N THR A 248 -5.28 -11.00 14.48
CA THR A 248 -4.48 -11.84 13.59
C THR A 248 -2.98 -11.65 13.73
N GLY A 249 -2.51 -10.42 13.96
CA GLY A 249 -1.08 -10.09 14.10
C GLY A 249 -0.25 -10.20 12.81
N HIS A 250 -0.88 -10.36 11.64
CA HIS A 250 -0.17 -10.69 10.39
C HIS A 250 -0.06 -9.54 9.38
N PHE A 251 -0.62 -8.35 9.68
CA PHE A 251 -0.44 -7.18 8.83
C PHE A 251 0.85 -6.45 9.18
N VAL A 252 1.74 -6.29 8.20
CA VAL A 252 3.05 -5.62 8.40
C VAL A 252 3.03 -4.16 7.98
N CYS A 253 2.18 -3.79 7.01
CA CYS A 253 2.18 -2.47 6.43
C CYS A 253 0.76 -2.06 6.00
N PHE A 254 0.47 -0.78 6.17
CA PHE A 254 -0.74 -0.14 5.65
C PHE A 254 -0.39 0.93 4.61
N THR A 255 -1.17 0.99 3.53
CA THR A 255 -0.97 1.94 2.43
C THR A 255 -2.28 2.68 2.13
N PRO A 256 -2.41 3.97 2.48
CA PRO A 256 -3.50 4.78 1.98
C PRO A 256 -3.26 5.10 0.50
N LEU A 257 -4.27 4.84 -0.34
CA LEU A 257 -4.24 4.98 -1.79
C LEU A 257 -5.14 6.15 -2.21
N SER A 258 -4.57 7.14 -2.87
CA SER A 258 -5.29 8.31 -3.40
C SER A 258 -6.16 7.90 -4.60
N PHE A 259 -7.43 8.26 -4.61
CA PHE A 259 -8.32 7.98 -5.73
C PHE A 259 -8.02 8.91 -6.91
N HIS A 260 -7.86 8.33 -8.10
CA HIS A 260 -7.70 9.03 -9.36
C HIS A 260 -8.96 8.85 -10.21
N PRO A 261 -9.76 9.91 -10.42
CA PRO A 261 -11.06 9.81 -11.11
C PRO A 261 -10.94 9.60 -12.61
N GLU A 262 -9.82 9.93 -13.24
CA GLU A 262 -9.63 9.91 -14.68
C GLU A 262 -9.90 8.53 -15.29
N ALA A 263 -10.63 8.49 -16.38
CA ALA A 263 -11.03 7.25 -17.09
C ALA A 263 -11.83 6.24 -16.23
N THR A 264 -12.46 6.70 -15.13
CA THR A 264 -13.38 5.89 -14.30
C THR A 264 -14.84 6.28 -14.51
N ASP A 265 -15.77 5.51 -13.94
CA ASP A 265 -17.19 5.90 -13.93
C ASP A 265 -17.50 7.01 -12.89
N LEU A 266 -16.48 7.43 -12.14
CA LEU A 266 -16.52 8.50 -11.13
C LEU A 266 -15.72 9.75 -11.55
N GLU A 267 -15.48 9.93 -12.84
CA GLU A 267 -14.70 11.05 -13.39
C GLU A 267 -15.28 12.44 -13.04
N HIS A 268 -16.56 12.49 -12.66
CA HIS A 268 -17.23 13.71 -12.18
C HIS A 268 -16.84 14.10 -10.73
N ILE A 269 -16.16 13.24 -9.99
CA ILE A 269 -15.69 13.51 -8.62
C ILE A 269 -14.31 14.18 -8.68
N GLN A 270 -14.13 15.23 -7.92
CA GLN A 270 -12.79 15.80 -7.73
C GLN A 270 -11.94 14.86 -6.88
N GLY A 271 -10.80 14.42 -7.42
CA GLY A 271 -9.83 13.61 -6.70
C GLY A 271 -9.23 14.32 -5.46
N PRO A 272 -8.56 13.58 -4.59
CA PRO A 272 -7.84 14.13 -3.44
C PRO A 272 -6.79 15.17 -3.86
N THR A 273 -6.48 16.07 -2.94
CA THR A 273 -5.35 17.00 -3.07
C THR A 273 -4.17 16.50 -2.25
N GLY A 274 -2.97 17.03 -2.47
CA GLY A 274 -1.80 16.68 -1.65
C GLY A 274 -2.02 16.89 -0.14
N PHE A 275 -2.87 17.86 0.26
CA PHE A 275 -3.26 18.03 1.67
C PHE A 275 -4.15 16.90 2.18
N THR A 276 -5.02 16.37 1.33
CA THR A 276 -5.84 15.19 1.65
C THR A 276 -4.94 13.96 1.81
N ASP A 277 -3.96 13.80 0.92
CA ASP A 277 -3.02 12.68 0.94
C ASP A 277 -2.16 12.69 2.22
N LEU A 278 -1.60 13.85 2.57
CA LEU A 278 -0.81 14.01 3.79
C LEU A 278 -1.66 13.76 5.06
N ARG A 279 -2.93 14.18 5.06
CA ARG A 279 -3.88 13.91 6.14
C ARG A 279 -4.20 12.43 6.27
N ALA A 280 -4.45 11.75 5.15
CA ALA A 280 -4.72 10.31 5.13
C ALA A 280 -3.57 9.51 5.76
N ILE A 281 -2.34 9.86 5.40
CA ILE A 281 -1.13 9.24 5.97
C ILE A 281 -1.03 9.52 7.48
N ALA A 282 -1.20 10.78 7.89
CA ALA A 282 -1.04 11.17 9.29
C ALA A 282 -2.10 10.51 10.19
N VAL A 283 -3.37 10.53 9.78
CA VAL A 283 -4.44 9.90 10.56
C VAL A 283 -4.29 8.39 10.57
N SER A 284 -3.85 7.78 9.47
CA SER A 284 -3.56 6.33 9.44
C SER A 284 -2.47 5.94 10.45
N ARG A 285 -1.37 6.70 10.53
CA ARG A 285 -0.31 6.46 11.54
C ARG A 285 -0.84 6.55 12.97
N LEU A 286 -1.73 7.51 13.23
CA LEU A 286 -2.28 7.74 14.56
C LEU A 286 -3.34 6.70 14.97
N MET A 287 -4.14 6.22 14.02
CA MET A 287 -5.20 5.27 14.26
C MET A 287 -4.73 3.80 14.29
N LEU A 288 -3.69 3.48 13.53
CA LEU A 288 -3.16 2.12 13.38
C LEU A 288 -1.94 1.91 14.29
N ASP A 289 -2.14 2.01 15.61
CA ASP A 289 -1.08 1.88 16.63
C ASP A 289 -0.36 0.51 16.59
N ASN A 290 -1.05 -0.53 16.15
CA ASN A 290 -0.56 -1.90 16.04
C ASN A 290 -0.04 -2.28 14.62
N PHE A 291 -0.01 -1.34 13.68
CA PHE A 291 0.72 -1.51 12.42
C PHE A 291 2.13 -0.90 12.55
N ASP A 292 3.14 -1.65 12.15
CA ASP A 292 4.50 -1.13 12.25
C ASP A 292 4.77 -0.10 11.16
N HIS A 293 4.36 -0.36 9.92
CA HIS A 293 4.70 0.47 8.79
C HIS A 293 3.49 1.15 8.16
N ILE A 294 3.65 2.45 7.85
CA ILE A 294 2.72 3.24 7.01
C ILE A 294 3.47 3.70 5.77
N LYS A 295 2.99 3.26 4.63
CA LYS A 295 3.60 3.52 3.34
C LYS A 295 2.96 4.72 2.64
N SER A 296 3.77 5.59 2.05
CA SER A 296 3.35 6.53 1.02
C SER A 296 3.68 5.96 -0.35
N PHE A 297 2.65 5.67 -1.14
CA PHE A 297 2.81 5.08 -2.46
C PHE A 297 2.98 6.19 -3.50
N TRP A 298 4.23 6.53 -3.82
CA TRP A 298 4.58 7.70 -4.63
C TRP A 298 3.95 7.71 -6.03
N ILE A 299 3.58 6.55 -6.60
CA ILE A 299 2.88 6.49 -7.88
C ILE A 299 1.51 7.16 -7.80
N MET A 300 0.79 6.98 -6.69
CA MET A 300 -0.53 7.58 -6.50
C MET A 300 -0.46 8.93 -5.78
N ASN A 301 0.54 9.14 -4.91
CA ASN A 301 0.69 10.37 -4.12
C ASN A 301 1.67 11.39 -4.73
N THR A 302 2.38 11.08 -5.80
CA THR A 302 3.55 11.76 -6.37
C THR A 302 4.82 11.68 -5.50
N PRO A 303 6.03 11.76 -6.09
CA PRO A 303 7.28 11.78 -5.33
C PRO A 303 7.37 12.94 -4.33
N GLU A 304 6.87 14.13 -4.69
CA GLU A 304 6.92 15.34 -3.87
C GLU A 304 6.02 15.22 -2.63
N VAL A 305 4.81 14.70 -2.79
CA VAL A 305 3.91 14.42 -1.66
C VAL A 305 4.48 13.31 -0.79
N THR A 306 5.05 12.26 -1.37
CA THR A 306 5.70 11.18 -0.63
C THR A 306 6.88 11.69 0.19
N GLN A 307 7.71 12.57 -0.37
CA GLN A 307 8.80 13.21 0.37
C GLN A 307 8.29 13.98 1.60
N ALA A 308 7.22 14.79 1.43
CA ALA A 308 6.59 15.50 2.54
C ALA A 308 5.98 14.54 3.57
N ALA A 309 5.37 13.44 3.12
CA ALA A 309 4.71 12.43 3.95
C ALA A 309 5.65 11.76 4.97
N LEU A 310 6.96 11.77 4.72
CA LEU A 310 7.97 11.28 5.67
C LEU A 310 8.01 12.08 6.99
N TRP A 311 7.41 13.27 7.01
CA TRP A 311 7.19 14.10 8.20
C TRP A 311 5.74 14.03 8.71
N PHE A 312 4.87 13.35 7.96
CA PHE A 312 3.45 13.17 8.27
C PHE A 312 3.11 11.76 8.75
N GLY A 313 4.09 10.99 9.18
CA GLY A 313 3.88 9.66 9.77
C GLY A 313 4.24 8.49 8.87
N ALA A 314 4.53 8.69 7.58
CA ALA A 314 5.05 7.63 6.72
C ALA A 314 6.49 7.28 7.09
N ASP A 315 6.81 6.01 7.08
CA ASP A 315 8.16 5.48 7.25
C ASP A 315 8.63 4.65 6.04
N ASP A 316 7.77 4.44 5.05
CA ASP A 316 8.06 3.69 3.83
C ASP A 316 7.68 4.51 2.59
N ALA A 317 8.63 4.66 1.66
CA ALA A 317 8.47 5.40 0.42
C ALA A 317 8.14 4.49 -0.78
N ASP A 318 7.71 3.25 -0.50
CA ASP A 318 7.46 2.20 -1.49
C ASP A 318 8.73 1.75 -2.23
N GLY A 319 8.64 1.47 -3.51
CA GLY A 319 9.71 0.87 -4.27
C GLY A 319 10.09 1.60 -5.55
N LEU A 320 11.05 1.02 -6.26
CA LEU A 320 11.53 1.56 -7.52
C LEU A 320 10.53 1.33 -8.65
N VAL A 321 9.62 0.41 -8.49
CA VAL A 321 8.49 0.01 -9.35
C VAL A 321 8.85 -0.01 -10.84
N HIS A 322 8.94 -1.20 -11.38
CA HIS A 322 9.05 -1.45 -12.81
C HIS A 322 7.70 -2.00 -13.31
N GLU A 323 7.19 -1.45 -14.40
CA GLU A 323 6.01 -1.93 -15.13
C GLU A 323 4.67 -1.87 -14.35
N TYR A 324 4.41 -0.76 -13.62
CA TYR A 324 3.09 -0.55 -13.03
C TYR A 324 2.09 -0.03 -14.06
N GLU A 325 0.94 -0.72 -14.23
CA GLU A 325 -0.05 -0.41 -15.28
C GLU A 325 -1.46 -0.05 -14.74
N ILE A 326 -1.67 -0.05 -13.41
CA ILE A 326 -3.00 0.08 -12.84
C ILE A 326 -3.55 1.50 -12.86
N THR A 327 -2.69 2.51 -12.71
CA THR A 327 -3.05 3.93 -12.76
C THR A 327 -2.21 4.70 -13.77
N TYR A 328 -2.69 5.82 -14.24
CA TYR A 328 -1.99 6.75 -15.17
C TYR A 328 -1.67 6.21 -16.55
N LYS A 329 -2.30 5.13 -17.01
CA LYS A 329 -2.02 4.58 -18.34
C LYS A 329 -2.38 5.58 -19.45
N ASP A 330 -3.47 6.32 -19.31
CA ASP A 330 -4.03 7.22 -20.33
C ASP A 330 -4.33 8.65 -19.82
N GLY A 331 -3.99 8.99 -18.57
CA GLY A 331 -4.23 10.31 -17.99
C GLY A 331 -3.07 11.31 -18.23
N GLU A 332 -3.18 12.51 -17.67
CA GLU A 332 -2.16 13.57 -17.72
C GLU A 332 -0.77 13.06 -17.31
N PHE A 333 -0.72 12.06 -16.46
CA PHE A 333 0.50 11.40 -15.98
C PHE A 333 0.86 10.12 -16.74
N GLY A 334 0.03 9.63 -17.68
CA GLY A 334 0.18 8.35 -18.39
C GLY A 334 1.46 8.20 -19.20
N ASN A 335 2.07 9.30 -19.62
CA ASN A 335 3.34 9.30 -20.36
C ASN A 335 4.57 9.41 -19.44
N LYS A 336 4.40 9.57 -18.12
CA LYS A 336 5.51 9.60 -17.18
C LYS A 336 5.96 8.18 -16.88
N LYS A 337 7.26 7.91 -17.00
CA LYS A 337 7.84 6.64 -16.56
C LYS A 337 7.56 6.48 -15.06
N GLN A 338 6.75 5.51 -14.70
CA GLN A 338 6.46 5.14 -13.31
C GLN A 338 7.62 4.32 -12.72
N VAL A 339 8.83 4.84 -12.88
CA VAL A 339 10.06 4.25 -12.37
C VAL A 339 10.85 5.34 -11.66
N LEU A 340 11.08 5.14 -10.39
CA LEU A 340 11.99 5.96 -9.62
C LEU A 340 13.31 5.20 -9.48
N ASN A 341 14.40 5.73 -10.05
CA ASN A 341 15.69 5.07 -9.95
C ASN A 341 16.23 5.16 -8.51
N TYR A 342 17.14 4.23 -8.15
CA TYR A 342 17.73 4.13 -6.82
C TYR A 342 18.30 5.46 -6.32
N ALA A 343 19.09 6.16 -7.15
CA ALA A 343 19.72 7.42 -6.74
C ALA A 343 18.68 8.52 -6.41
N ASN A 344 17.58 8.58 -7.18
CA ASN A 344 16.51 9.53 -6.93
C ASN A 344 15.71 9.17 -5.66
N MET A 345 15.45 7.88 -5.42
CA MET A 345 14.81 7.40 -4.18
C MET A 345 15.65 7.78 -2.95
N VAL A 346 16.93 7.45 -2.97
CA VAL A 346 17.85 7.78 -1.87
C VAL A 346 17.90 9.29 -1.65
N ARG A 347 18.10 10.08 -2.73
CA ARG A 347 18.14 11.53 -2.64
C ARG A 347 16.86 12.13 -2.06
N MET A 348 15.69 11.66 -2.49
CA MET A 348 14.39 12.11 -1.98
C MET A 348 14.27 11.90 -0.46
N ILE A 349 14.72 10.75 0.03
CA ILE A 349 14.71 10.41 1.46
C ILE A 349 15.72 11.26 2.23
N GLU A 350 16.95 11.42 1.72
CA GLU A 350 18.02 12.21 2.36
C GLU A 350 17.68 13.70 2.43
N GLU A 351 17.13 14.27 1.34
CA GLU A 351 16.70 15.67 1.31
C GLU A 351 15.53 15.95 2.28
N ALA A 352 14.72 14.92 2.59
CA ALA A 352 13.73 14.99 3.67
C ALA A 352 14.37 14.92 5.07
N GLY A 353 15.68 14.79 5.20
CA GLY A 353 16.38 14.64 6.49
C GLY A 353 16.20 13.26 7.12
N ARG A 354 15.89 12.23 6.32
CA ARG A 354 15.69 10.85 6.74
C ARG A 354 16.87 9.97 6.30
N VAL A 355 16.98 8.78 6.90
CA VAL A 355 18.01 7.79 6.55
C VAL A 355 17.39 6.74 5.64
N PRO A 356 17.83 6.61 4.37
CA PRO A 356 17.30 5.60 3.47
C PRO A 356 17.74 4.20 3.90
N VAL A 357 16.81 3.26 3.95
CA VAL A 357 17.04 1.86 4.30
C VAL A 357 16.39 0.98 3.26
N GLU A 358 17.18 0.27 2.47
CA GLU A 358 16.66 -0.76 1.58
C GLU A 358 16.15 -1.94 2.41
N ARG A 359 14.96 -2.44 2.09
CA ARG A 359 14.33 -3.56 2.78
C ARG A 359 13.86 -4.65 1.82
N ASP A 360 13.64 -5.84 2.37
CA ASP A 360 12.80 -6.85 1.72
C ASP A 360 11.29 -6.64 2.05
N SER A 361 10.44 -7.52 1.53
CA SER A 361 8.98 -7.45 1.76
C SER A 361 8.56 -7.78 3.19
N LEU A 362 9.43 -8.32 4.01
CA LEU A 362 9.21 -8.58 5.45
C LEU A 362 9.84 -7.49 6.33
N TYR A 363 10.24 -6.37 5.74
CA TYR A 363 10.90 -5.24 6.40
C TYR A 363 12.24 -5.57 7.06
N ARG A 364 12.93 -6.64 6.61
CA ARG A 364 14.31 -6.90 7.00
C ARG A 364 15.24 -6.00 6.18
N GLU A 365 16.17 -5.35 6.86
CA GLU A 365 17.13 -4.45 6.22
C GLU A 365 18.06 -5.22 5.28
N ILE A 366 18.26 -4.70 4.07
CA ILE A 366 19.19 -5.24 3.09
C ILE A 366 20.42 -4.36 3.07
N VAL A 367 21.54 -4.93 3.48
CA VAL A 367 22.85 -4.28 3.40
C VAL A 367 23.53 -4.77 2.13
N ARG A 368 23.77 -3.85 1.19
CA ARG A 368 24.55 -4.15 -0.03
C ARG A 368 25.94 -3.58 0.14
N ASP A 369 26.95 -4.30 -0.38
CA ASP A 369 28.29 -3.75 -0.50
C ASP A 369 28.25 -2.46 -1.31
N ALA A 370 28.97 -1.44 -0.84
CA ALA A 370 28.93 -0.10 -1.45
C ALA A 370 29.27 -0.18 -2.95
N GLN A 371 28.30 0.18 -3.79
CA GLN A 371 28.55 0.27 -5.23
C GLN A 371 29.64 1.34 -5.50
N PRO A 372 30.62 1.08 -6.38
CA PRO A 372 31.62 2.06 -6.76
C PRO A 372 30.93 3.29 -7.38
N GLY A 373 30.87 4.39 -6.65
CA GLY A 373 30.23 5.63 -7.11
C GLY A 373 29.29 6.30 -6.10
N SER A 374 28.87 5.63 -5.04
CA SER A 374 28.17 6.26 -3.92
C SER A 374 29.19 7.04 -3.08
N ARG A 375 29.41 8.31 -3.41
CA ARG A 375 30.09 9.22 -2.48
C ARG A 375 29.12 9.47 -1.32
N GLY A 376 29.28 8.68 -0.27
CA GLY A 376 28.61 8.92 1.00
C GLY A 376 28.97 10.32 1.50
N ARG A 377 28.06 11.28 1.36
CA ARG A 377 28.04 12.41 2.26
C ARG A 377 27.62 11.87 3.61
N THR A 378 28.56 11.80 4.54
CA THR A 378 28.25 11.61 5.94
C THR A 378 27.46 12.83 6.38
N LEU A 379 26.14 12.77 6.28
CA LEU A 379 25.29 13.74 6.94
C LEU A 379 25.45 13.48 8.44
N THR A 380 26.09 14.40 9.13
CA THR A 380 26.06 14.42 10.60
C THR A 380 24.59 14.45 10.99
N PRO A 381 24.11 13.51 11.82
CA PRO A 381 22.72 13.54 12.25
C PRO A 381 22.44 14.93 12.84
N VAL A 382 21.43 15.62 12.32
CA VAL A 382 20.93 16.82 13.01
C VAL A 382 20.49 16.31 14.37
N ALA A 383 21.18 16.75 15.42
CA ALA A 383 20.88 16.34 16.77
C ALA A 383 19.40 16.64 17.01
N VAL A 384 18.61 15.59 17.13
CA VAL A 384 17.25 15.71 17.64
C VAL A 384 17.39 16.20 19.05
N VAL A 385 17.13 17.49 19.24
CA VAL A 385 17.07 18.10 20.56
C VAL A 385 15.86 17.47 21.25
N ARG A 386 16.13 16.55 22.17
CA ARG A 386 15.12 15.94 23.05
C ARG A 386 14.50 16.97 23.96
#